data_02cb491c7f9e0373ec7eb6923718a403
#
_entry.id   02cb491c7f9e0373ec7eb6923718a403
#
_cell.length_a   1.000
_cell.length_b   1.000
_cell.length_c   1.000
_cell.angle_alpha   90.00
_cell.angle_beta   90.00
_cell.angle_gamma   90.00
#
_symmetry.space_group_name_H-M   'P 1'
#
loop_
_entity.id
_entity.type
_entity.pdbx_description
1 polymer ?
#
loop_
_entity_poly.entity_id
_entity_poly.type
_entity_poly.pdbx_seq_one_letter_code
_entity_poly.pdbx_strand_id
1 'polypeptide(L)'
;MRLFCQTYEKLKCYIVDSQSASVGLGVIAVSLAKYREEGKSFDELIEIADFLCYQNYAYFSIDDLNYLQKGGRIGKASAFLGTTLKIKPILSFEKENGEIYVPAKVRGSKKVKSKLIDLIESHLEENPHQKFALAIADANNLEERNILEGMLKERFPQFTYIIDGHVGAALSCYLVQDF
;
A
#
# COMPACT_ATOMS: atom_id res chain seq x y z
N MET A 1 -5.24 10.25 17.94
CA MET A 1 -6.37 10.79 17.13
C MET A 1 -7.69 10.78 17.89
N ARG A 2 -8.22 9.63 18.38
CA ARG A 2 -9.48 9.60 19.16
C ARG A 2 -9.51 10.58 20.34
N LEU A 3 -8.43 10.65 21.12
CA LEU A 3 -8.30 11.59 22.24
C LEU A 3 -8.38 13.06 21.79
N PHE A 4 -7.79 13.42 20.65
CA PHE A 4 -7.87 14.75 20.08
C PHE A 4 -9.31 15.13 19.72
N CYS A 5 -10.05 14.26 19.04
CA CYS A 5 -11.44 14.51 18.69
C CYS A 5 -12.36 14.65 19.93
N GLN A 6 -12.07 13.92 21.02
CA GLN A 6 -12.77 14.05 22.30
C GLN A 6 -12.46 15.37 23.01
N THR A 7 -11.23 15.90 22.86
CA THR A 7 -10.82 17.16 23.51
C THR A 7 -11.40 18.39 22.81
N TYR A 8 -11.67 18.29 21.49
CA TYR A 8 -12.18 19.40 20.68
C TYR A 8 -13.60 19.11 20.18
N GLU A 9 -14.57 19.09 21.09
CA GLU A 9 -16.00 18.76 20.82
C GLU A 9 -16.64 19.63 19.72
N LYS A 10 -16.10 20.85 19.48
CA LYS A 10 -16.59 21.75 18.41
C LYS A 10 -16.09 21.39 17.01
N LEU A 11 -15.11 20.50 16.88
CA LEU A 11 -14.60 20.05 15.59
C LEU A 11 -15.36 18.80 15.14
N LYS A 12 -15.94 18.88 13.94
CA LYS A 12 -16.48 17.70 13.27
C LYS A 12 -15.30 16.84 12.78
N CYS A 13 -15.10 15.69 13.43
CA CYS A 13 -13.99 14.78 13.14
C CYS A 13 -14.52 13.41 12.73
N TYR A 14 -13.92 12.83 11.72
CA TYR A 14 -14.07 11.43 11.35
C TYR A 14 -12.71 10.74 11.29
N ILE A 15 -12.59 9.56 11.87
CA ILE A 15 -11.34 8.80 11.92
C ILE A 15 -11.40 7.72 10.85
N VAL A 16 -10.60 7.89 9.81
CA VAL A 16 -10.44 6.93 8.74
C VAL A 16 -9.45 5.84 9.16
N ASP A 17 -9.91 4.60 9.26
CA ASP A 17 -9.05 3.44 9.49
C ASP A 17 -8.74 2.77 8.15
N SER A 18 -7.59 3.11 7.57
CA SER A 18 -7.22 2.72 6.21
C SER A 18 -6.87 1.23 6.05
N GLN A 19 -6.62 0.51 7.13
CA GLN A 19 -6.07 -0.86 7.10
C GLN A 19 -4.85 -0.98 6.16
N SER A 20 -4.08 0.11 6.01
CA SER A 20 -2.97 0.22 5.05
C SER A 20 -1.87 1.13 5.59
N ALA A 21 -0.74 1.17 4.89
CA ALA A 21 0.41 1.98 5.26
C ALA A 21 1.08 2.60 4.03
N SER A 22 2.04 3.52 4.28
CA SER A 22 2.87 4.14 3.23
C SER A 22 2.03 4.78 2.12
N VAL A 23 2.37 4.52 0.86
CA VAL A 23 1.64 5.06 -0.30
C VAL A 23 0.19 4.58 -0.39
N GLY A 24 -0.15 3.43 0.19
CA GLY A 24 -1.54 2.97 0.27
C GLY A 24 -2.40 3.96 1.07
N LEU A 25 -1.94 4.38 2.25
CA LEU A 25 -2.58 5.47 3.01
C LEU A 25 -2.49 6.80 2.25
N GLY A 26 -1.35 7.08 1.60
CA GLY A 26 -1.13 8.30 0.82
C GLY A 26 -2.14 8.48 -0.31
N VAL A 27 -2.46 7.42 -1.05
CA VAL A 27 -3.48 7.44 -2.12
C VAL A 27 -4.85 7.85 -1.58
N ILE A 28 -5.26 7.30 -0.43
CA ILE A 28 -6.53 7.67 0.20
C ILE A 28 -6.55 9.16 0.54
N ALA A 29 -5.50 9.65 1.20
CA ALA A 29 -5.41 11.05 1.62
C ALA A 29 -5.42 12.02 0.42
N VAL A 30 -4.64 11.74 -0.63
CA VAL A 30 -4.61 12.56 -1.85
C VAL A 30 -5.95 12.52 -2.59
N SER A 31 -6.60 11.37 -2.67
CA SER A 31 -7.90 11.25 -3.30
C SER A 31 -8.98 12.05 -2.57
N LEU A 32 -9.01 11.97 -1.22
CA LEU A 32 -9.94 12.77 -0.42
C LEU A 32 -9.69 14.27 -0.55
N ALA A 33 -8.42 14.71 -0.63
CA ALA A 33 -8.10 16.10 -0.86
C ALA A 33 -8.65 16.59 -2.23
N LYS A 34 -8.49 15.80 -3.29
CA LYS A 34 -9.05 16.10 -4.61
C LYS A 34 -10.57 16.19 -4.60
N TYR A 35 -11.26 15.23 -3.99
CA TYR A 35 -12.72 15.27 -3.88
C TYR A 35 -13.21 16.50 -3.09
N ARG A 36 -12.45 16.92 -2.07
CA ARG A 36 -12.73 18.16 -1.37
C ARG A 36 -12.58 19.39 -2.26
N GLU A 37 -11.52 19.45 -3.08
CA GLU A 37 -11.31 20.54 -4.05
C GLU A 37 -12.43 20.57 -5.11
N GLU A 38 -12.99 19.43 -5.45
CA GLU A 38 -14.16 19.29 -6.32
C GLU A 38 -15.49 19.71 -5.65
N GLY A 39 -15.44 20.14 -4.38
CA GLY A 39 -16.59 20.68 -3.65
C GLY A 39 -17.39 19.65 -2.86
N LYS A 40 -16.87 18.42 -2.65
CA LYS A 40 -17.54 17.41 -1.84
C LYS A 40 -17.67 17.85 -0.38
N SER A 41 -18.85 17.66 0.19
CA SER A 41 -19.16 17.92 1.59
C SER A 41 -18.42 16.97 2.53
N PHE A 42 -18.37 17.32 3.82
CA PHE A 42 -17.73 16.46 4.82
C PHE A 42 -18.41 15.08 4.92
N ASP A 43 -19.73 15.01 4.82
CA ASP A 43 -20.46 13.74 4.93
C ASP A 43 -20.24 12.86 3.68
N GLU A 44 -20.20 13.45 2.47
CA GLU A 44 -19.81 12.72 1.26
C GLU A 44 -18.35 12.23 1.33
N LEU A 45 -17.44 13.01 1.93
CA LEU A 45 -16.05 12.60 2.10
C LEU A 45 -15.90 11.41 3.06
N ILE A 46 -16.78 11.25 4.05
CA ILE A 46 -16.81 10.06 4.90
C ILE A 46 -17.13 8.82 4.09
N GLU A 47 -18.21 8.87 3.29
CA GLU A 47 -18.61 7.74 2.44
C GLU A 47 -17.52 7.38 1.41
N ILE A 48 -16.90 8.40 0.81
CA ILE A 48 -15.79 8.22 -0.11
C ILE A 48 -14.58 7.61 0.61
N ALA A 49 -14.27 8.03 1.85
CA ALA A 49 -13.15 7.48 2.61
C ALA A 49 -13.33 5.99 2.89
N ASP A 50 -14.51 5.59 3.33
CA ASP A 50 -14.83 4.18 3.60
C ASP A 50 -14.73 3.34 2.32
N PHE A 51 -15.25 3.85 1.19
CA PHE A 51 -15.10 3.21 -0.11
C PHE A 51 -13.63 3.07 -0.52
N LEU A 52 -12.84 4.14 -0.40
CA LEU A 52 -11.42 4.13 -0.75
C LEU A 52 -10.63 3.15 0.13
N CYS A 53 -10.91 3.08 1.42
CA CYS A 53 -10.28 2.10 2.32
C CYS A 53 -10.58 0.66 1.89
N TYR A 54 -11.83 0.37 1.55
CA TYR A 54 -12.22 -0.95 1.07
C TYR A 54 -11.57 -1.31 -0.27
N GLN A 55 -11.43 -0.36 -1.19
CA GLN A 55 -10.86 -0.55 -2.52
C GLN A 55 -9.34 -0.34 -2.59
N ASN A 56 -8.67 -0.07 -1.48
CA ASN A 56 -7.24 0.14 -1.44
C ASN A 56 -6.48 -1.18 -1.35
N TYR A 57 -5.69 -1.51 -2.36
CA TYR A 57 -4.82 -2.68 -2.40
C TYR A 57 -3.36 -2.25 -2.44
N ALA A 58 -2.59 -2.68 -1.48
CA ALA A 58 -1.16 -2.41 -1.40
C ALA A 58 -0.38 -3.72 -1.49
N TYR A 59 0.46 -3.85 -2.51
CA TYR A 59 1.34 -4.99 -2.70
C TYR A 59 2.79 -4.55 -2.54
N PHE A 60 3.57 -5.29 -1.77
CA PHE A 60 4.97 -4.96 -1.53
C PHE A 60 5.83 -6.20 -1.31
N SER A 61 7.13 -6.05 -1.45
CA SER A 61 8.12 -7.08 -1.12
C SER A 61 9.23 -6.44 -0.32
N ILE A 62 9.78 -7.19 0.62
CA ILE A 62 10.93 -6.79 1.43
C ILE A 62 12.01 -7.88 1.35
N ASP A 63 13.24 -7.49 1.56
CA ASP A 63 14.36 -8.42 1.43
C ASP A 63 14.50 -9.34 2.63
N ASP A 64 14.23 -8.85 3.84
CA ASP A 64 14.34 -9.61 5.07
C ASP A 64 13.12 -9.46 5.98
N LEU A 65 12.37 -10.54 6.15
CA LEU A 65 11.19 -10.61 7.04
C LEU A 65 11.52 -10.45 8.54
N ASN A 66 12.78 -10.65 8.93
CA ASN A 66 13.17 -10.53 10.34
C ASN A 66 12.92 -9.13 10.92
N TYR A 67 12.97 -8.08 10.06
CA TYR A 67 12.66 -6.71 10.50
C TYR A 67 11.18 -6.56 10.86
N LEU A 68 10.27 -7.11 10.07
CA LEU A 68 8.84 -7.16 10.40
C LEU A 68 8.60 -7.95 11.69
N GLN A 69 9.33 -9.05 11.87
CA GLN A 69 9.23 -9.87 13.07
C GLN A 69 9.69 -9.10 14.33
N LYS A 70 10.86 -8.47 14.26
CA LYS A 70 11.40 -7.66 15.37
C LYS A 70 10.47 -6.51 15.74
N GLY A 71 9.83 -5.89 14.72
CA GLY A 71 8.86 -4.84 14.90
C GLY A 71 7.47 -5.30 15.34
N GLY A 72 7.21 -6.61 15.41
CA GLY A 72 5.89 -7.17 15.75
C GLY A 72 4.82 -6.96 14.68
N ARG A 73 5.21 -6.69 13.42
CA ARG A 73 4.30 -6.43 12.30
C ARG A 73 4.29 -7.53 11.25
N ILE A 74 4.89 -8.67 11.53
CA ILE A 74 5.05 -9.75 10.55
C ILE A 74 3.73 -10.42 10.14
N GLY A 75 2.72 -10.42 10.99
CA GLY A 75 1.42 -11.02 10.74
C GLY A 75 1.52 -12.48 10.26
N LYS A 76 0.67 -12.84 9.30
CA LYS A 76 0.65 -14.19 8.69
C LYS A 76 1.89 -14.50 7.85
N ALA A 77 2.73 -13.49 7.52
CA ALA A 77 4.01 -13.71 6.84
C ALA A 77 5.04 -14.45 7.71
N SER A 78 4.78 -14.61 9.02
CA SER A 78 5.62 -15.41 9.94
C SER A 78 5.86 -16.85 9.47
N ALA A 79 4.92 -17.44 8.75
CA ALA A 79 5.05 -18.77 8.16
C ALA A 79 6.19 -18.87 7.12
N PHE A 80 6.72 -17.73 6.65
CA PHE A 80 7.81 -17.65 5.68
C PHE A 80 9.17 -17.35 6.30
N LEU A 81 9.24 -17.17 7.63
CA LEU A 81 10.51 -17.01 8.35
C LEU A 81 11.35 -18.28 8.19
N GLY A 82 12.64 -18.09 7.95
CA GLY A 82 13.56 -19.23 7.79
C GLY A 82 13.39 -20.04 6.50
N THR A 83 12.47 -19.64 5.61
CA THR A 83 12.41 -20.25 4.27
C THR A 83 13.67 -19.90 3.48
N THR A 84 14.04 -20.77 2.52
CA THR A 84 15.26 -20.57 1.74
C THR A 84 15.29 -19.19 1.07
N LEU A 85 16.46 -18.55 1.05
CA LEU A 85 16.72 -17.24 0.39
C LEU A 85 16.17 -17.08 -1.04
N LYS A 86 15.74 -18.19 -1.65
CA LYS A 86 15.21 -18.21 -3.03
C LYS A 86 13.72 -17.92 -3.13
N ILE A 87 12.97 -17.97 -2.01
CA ILE A 87 11.52 -17.68 -2.02
C ILE A 87 11.33 -16.25 -1.51
N LYS A 88 10.75 -15.42 -2.36
CA LYS A 88 10.37 -14.03 -2.05
C LYS A 88 8.85 -13.95 -1.94
N PRO A 89 8.30 -13.68 -0.76
CA PRO A 89 6.87 -13.42 -0.60
C PRO A 89 6.50 -12.04 -1.17
N ILE A 90 5.34 -11.95 -1.77
CA ILE A 90 4.64 -10.69 -1.98
C ILE A 90 3.69 -10.52 -0.81
N LEU A 91 3.74 -9.35 -0.20
CA LEU A 91 3.00 -9.01 1.01
C LEU A 91 1.84 -8.07 0.66
N SER A 92 0.80 -8.11 1.48
CA SER A 92 -0.34 -7.19 1.42
C SER A 92 -0.96 -7.06 2.81
N PHE A 93 -2.00 -6.22 2.95
CA PHE A 93 -2.73 -6.00 4.20
C PHE A 93 -4.12 -6.63 4.12
N GLU A 94 -4.52 -7.38 5.14
CA GLU A 94 -5.87 -7.88 5.31
C GLU A 94 -6.86 -6.73 5.45
N LYS A 95 -8.00 -6.83 4.79
CA LYS A 95 -9.02 -5.77 4.78
C LYS A 95 -9.70 -5.56 6.13
N GLU A 96 -9.83 -6.63 6.92
CA GLU A 96 -10.56 -6.60 8.18
C GLU A 96 -9.77 -5.96 9.32
N ASN A 97 -8.44 -6.11 9.32
CA ASN A 97 -7.63 -5.76 10.50
C ASN A 97 -6.26 -5.14 10.17
N GLY A 98 -5.90 -4.98 8.87
CA GLY A 98 -4.61 -4.44 8.44
C GLY A 98 -3.42 -5.38 8.73
N GLU A 99 -3.64 -6.63 9.07
CA GLU A 99 -2.57 -7.59 9.33
C GLU A 99 -1.85 -7.96 8.02
N ILE A 100 -0.52 -8.07 8.07
CA ILE A 100 0.26 -8.47 6.90
C ILE A 100 0.02 -9.94 6.57
N TYR A 101 -0.31 -10.21 5.30
CA TYR A 101 -0.47 -11.56 4.76
C TYR A 101 0.30 -11.73 3.44
N VAL A 102 0.33 -12.93 2.90
CA VAL A 102 1.09 -13.30 1.70
C VAL A 102 0.15 -13.75 0.58
N PRO A 103 -0.31 -12.84 -0.31
CA PRO A 103 -1.16 -13.20 -1.45
C PRO A 103 -0.41 -14.04 -2.50
N ALA A 104 0.90 -13.89 -2.61
CA ALA A 104 1.70 -14.64 -3.58
C ALA A 104 3.14 -14.86 -3.11
N LYS A 105 3.82 -15.79 -3.76
CA LYS A 105 5.25 -16.04 -3.59
C LYS A 105 5.90 -16.31 -4.93
N VAL A 106 7.16 -15.89 -5.07
CA VAL A 106 7.95 -16.15 -6.28
C VAL A 106 9.30 -16.77 -5.92
N ARG A 107 9.92 -17.42 -6.87
CA ARG A 107 11.28 -17.94 -6.71
C ARG A 107 12.27 -17.02 -7.43
N GLY A 108 13.12 -16.37 -6.64
CA GLY A 108 14.12 -15.40 -7.11
C GLY A 108 13.57 -13.96 -7.19
N SER A 109 14.42 -12.99 -6.85
CA SER A 109 14.07 -11.56 -6.81
C SER A 109 13.64 -10.99 -8.18
N LYS A 110 14.21 -11.49 -9.26
CA LYS A 110 13.88 -11.05 -10.64
C LYS A 110 12.40 -11.18 -11.00
N LYS A 111 11.67 -12.10 -10.35
CA LYS A 111 10.25 -12.36 -10.61
C LYS A 111 9.31 -11.52 -9.74
N VAL A 112 9.83 -10.76 -8.78
CA VAL A 112 9.01 -9.97 -7.87
C VAL A 112 8.20 -8.92 -8.63
N LYS A 113 8.88 -8.11 -9.46
CA LYS A 113 8.24 -7.03 -10.24
C LYS A 113 7.12 -7.55 -11.15
N SER A 114 7.39 -8.61 -11.93
CA SER A 114 6.37 -9.21 -12.78
C SER A 114 5.18 -9.70 -11.98
N LYS A 115 5.42 -10.32 -10.80
CA LYS A 115 4.32 -10.82 -9.96
C LYS A 115 3.50 -9.69 -9.32
N LEU A 116 4.12 -8.56 -8.98
CA LEU A 116 3.39 -7.37 -8.54
C LEU A 116 2.45 -6.86 -9.64
N ILE A 117 2.94 -6.81 -10.88
CA ILE A 117 2.14 -6.41 -12.05
C ILE A 117 0.98 -7.37 -12.29
N ASP A 118 1.22 -8.70 -12.25
CA ASP A 118 0.16 -9.71 -12.39
C ASP A 118 -0.96 -9.54 -11.35
N LEU A 119 -0.60 -9.23 -10.09
CA LEU A 119 -1.59 -9.02 -9.03
C LEU A 119 -2.43 -7.74 -9.26
N ILE A 120 -1.79 -6.68 -9.72
CA ILE A 120 -2.49 -5.44 -10.11
C ILE A 120 -3.43 -5.73 -11.27
N GLU A 121 -2.96 -6.43 -12.31
CA GLU A 121 -3.75 -6.77 -13.47
C GLU A 121 -4.98 -7.59 -13.11
N SER A 122 -4.80 -8.67 -12.34
CA SER A 122 -5.93 -9.49 -11.87
C SER A 122 -6.97 -8.65 -11.14
N HIS A 123 -6.52 -7.70 -10.30
CA HIS A 123 -7.44 -6.83 -9.57
C HIS A 123 -8.20 -5.85 -10.50
N LEU A 124 -7.54 -5.32 -11.52
CA LEU A 124 -8.18 -4.46 -12.52
C LEU A 124 -9.20 -5.23 -13.36
N GLU A 125 -8.89 -6.47 -13.73
CA GLU A 125 -9.79 -7.36 -14.48
C GLU A 125 -11.04 -7.74 -13.69
N GLU A 126 -10.91 -7.96 -12.38
CA GLU A 126 -12.03 -8.23 -11.47
C GLU A 126 -12.96 -7.01 -11.29
N ASN A 127 -12.46 -5.79 -11.57
CA ASN A 127 -13.15 -4.53 -11.33
C ASN A 127 -13.16 -3.60 -12.58
N PRO A 128 -13.64 -4.06 -13.74
CA PRO A 128 -13.41 -3.38 -15.02
C PRO A 128 -14.10 -2.01 -15.17
N HIS A 129 -15.07 -1.71 -14.31
CA HIS A 129 -15.83 -0.44 -14.36
C HIS A 129 -15.35 0.59 -13.33
N GLN A 130 -14.36 0.26 -12.53
CA GLN A 130 -13.83 1.17 -11.52
C GLN A 130 -12.70 2.03 -12.08
N LYS A 131 -12.59 3.26 -11.56
CA LYS A 131 -11.42 4.11 -11.79
C LYS A 131 -10.42 3.87 -10.66
N PHE A 132 -9.19 3.64 -11.04
CA PHE A 132 -8.10 3.40 -10.09
C PHE A 132 -7.07 4.52 -10.13
N ALA A 133 -6.48 4.82 -8.97
CA ALA A 133 -5.22 5.54 -8.85
C ALA A 133 -4.10 4.52 -8.57
N LEU A 134 -2.97 4.70 -9.22
CA LEU A 134 -1.79 3.86 -9.01
C LEU A 134 -0.73 4.65 -8.25
N ALA A 135 -0.10 4.02 -7.27
CA ALA A 135 1.00 4.59 -6.51
C ALA A 135 2.15 3.61 -6.38
N ILE A 136 3.37 4.15 -6.33
CA ILE A 136 4.60 3.40 -6.15
C ILE A 136 5.47 4.08 -5.10
N ALA A 137 6.15 3.29 -4.27
CA ALA A 137 7.17 3.79 -3.35
C ALA A 137 8.32 2.79 -3.22
N ASP A 138 9.45 3.32 -2.81
CA ASP A 138 10.62 2.55 -2.45
C ASP A 138 11.11 2.88 -1.04
N ALA A 139 11.88 1.96 -0.46
CA ALA A 139 12.63 2.14 0.77
C ALA A 139 14.12 2.10 0.43
N ASN A 140 14.65 3.22 -0.08
CA ASN A 140 16.04 3.40 -0.51
C ASN A 140 16.49 2.47 -1.67
N ASN A 141 15.60 2.21 -2.62
CA ASN A 141 15.89 1.43 -3.82
C ASN A 141 15.30 2.05 -5.09
N LEU A 142 15.78 3.25 -5.41
CA LEU A 142 15.29 4.06 -6.53
C LEU A 142 15.46 3.36 -7.89
N GLU A 143 16.53 2.57 -8.07
CA GLU A 143 16.77 1.84 -9.33
C GLU A 143 15.65 0.81 -9.58
N GLU A 144 15.36 -0.05 -8.61
CA GLU A 144 14.33 -1.06 -8.73
C GLU A 144 12.92 -0.43 -8.85
N ARG A 145 12.68 0.70 -8.15
CA ARG A 145 11.46 1.50 -8.30
C ARG A 145 11.29 2.01 -9.73
N ASN A 146 12.33 2.61 -10.32
CA ASN A 146 12.25 3.18 -11.67
C ASN A 146 12.01 2.08 -12.72
N ILE A 147 12.63 0.90 -12.55
CA ILE A 147 12.36 -0.26 -13.41
C ILE A 147 10.88 -0.67 -13.29
N LEU A 148 10.36 -0.80 -12.08
CA LEU A 148 8.96 -1.17 -11.86
C LEU A 148 8.00 -0.12 -12.43
N GLU A 149 8.30 1.16 -12.26
CA GLU A 149 7.51 2.27 -12.83
C GLU A 149 7.46 2.20 -14.34
N GLY A 150 8.60 1.94 -15.01
CA GLY A 150 8.64 1.73 -16.45
C GLY A 150 7.75 0.57 -16.90
N MET A 151 7.84 -0.58 -16.23
CA MET A 151 7.01 -1.75 -16.51
C MET A 151 5.51 -1.47 -16.29
N LEU A 152 5.15 -0.71 -15.24
CA LEU A 152 3.77 -0.32 -14.96
C LEU A 152 3.20 0.60 -16.04
N LYS A 153 3.98 1.60 -16.49
CA LYS A 153 3.59 2.51 -17.58
C LYS A 153 3.40 1.78 -18.91
N GLU A 154 4.25 0.81 -19.20
CA GLU A 154 4.13 -0.02 -20.40
C GLU A 154 2.90 -0.93 -20.35
N ARG A 155 2.65 -1.59 -19.20
CA ARG A 155 1.56 -2.54 -19.04
C ARG A 155 0.19 -1.87 -18.89
N PHE A 156 0.14 -0.70 -18.26
CA PHE A 156 -1.07 0.02 -17.91
C PHE A 156 -1.03 1.49 -18.42
N PRO A 157 -0.99 1.71 -19.74
CA PRO A 157 -0.87 3.05 -20.33
C PRO A 157 -2.05 3.98 -20.00
N GLN A 158 -3.18 3.44 -19.56
CA GLN A 158 -4.34 4.21 -19.08
C GLN A 158 -4.06 5.01 -17.81
N PHE A 159 -3.04 4.63 -17.01
CA PHE A 159 -2.60 5.40 -15.86
C PHE A 159 -1.57 6.45 -16.30
N THR A 160 -2.05 7.61 -16.70
CA THR A 160 -1.21 8.73 -17.16
C THR A 160 -0.39 9.37 -16.03
N TYR A 161 -0.80 9.15 -14.79
CA TYR A 161 -0.13 9.64 -13.59
C TYR A 161 -0.03 8.53 -12.54
N ILE A 162 1.18 8.29 -12.05
CA ILE A 162 1.46 7.38 -10.94
C ILE A 162 1.93 8.24 -9.77
N ILE A 163 1.22 8.14 -8.64
CA ILE A 163 1.63 8.81 -7.41
C ILE A 163 2.91 8.14 -6.93
N ASP A 164 3.98 8.91 -6.79
CA ASP A 164 5.24 8.40 -6.28
C ASP A 164 5.54 8.89 -4.86
N GLY A 165 6.35 8.13 -4.14
CA GLY A 165 6.73 8.45 -2.79
C GLY A 165 7.89 7.62 -2.29
N HIS A 166 8.38 8.01 -1.12
CA HIS A 166 9.38 7.25 -0.39
C HIS A 166 8.79 6.72 0.92
N VAL A 167 9.22 5.54 1.32
CA VAL A 167 8.87 5.01 2.64
C VAL A 167 9.61 5.83 3.69
N GLY A 168 8.86 6.54 4.54
CA GLY A 168 9.43 7.40 5.57
C GLY A 168 10.21 6.61 6.64
N ALA A 169 11.13 7.28 7.36
CA ALA A 169 12.04 6.67 8.33
C ALA A 169 11.33 5.76 9.36
N ALA A 170 10.17 6.16 9.86
CA ALA A 170 9.42 5.38 10.84
C ALA A 170 8.97 4.00 10.32
N LEU A 171 8.64 3.88 9.02
CA LEU A 171 8.31 2.60 8.39
C LEU A 171 9.56 1.86 7.93
N SER A 172 10.59 2.56 7.48
CA SER A 172 11.83 1.96 7.00
C SER A 172 12.50 1.13 8.08
N CYS A 173 12.40 1.49 9.36
CA CYS A 173 12.88 0.67 10.49
C CYS A 173 12.34 -0.76 10.52
N TYR A 174 11.20 -1.01 9.86
CA TYR A 174 10.60 -2.35 9.74
C TYR A 174 10.87 -3.03 8.39
N LEU A 175 11.53 -2.34 7.46
CA LEU A 175 11.65 -2.81 6.08
C LEU A 175 13.10 -2.92 5.61
N VAL A 176 14.04 -2.16 6.17
CA VAL A 176 15.41 -2.01 5.67
C VAL A 176 16.44 -2.15 6.79
N GLN A 177 17.60 -2.67 6.45
CA GLN A 177 18.68 -2.99 7.39
C GLN A 177 19.60 -1.82 7.72
N ASP A 178 19.85 -0.92 6.77
CA ASP A 178 20.86 0.13 6.87
C ASP A 178 20.22 1.52 6.68
N PHE A 179 20.40 2.35 7.70
CA PHE A 179 20.24 3.79 7.64
C PHE A 179 21.61 4.45 7.76
#